data_2ab441e05d276c16bb6e3ecaa0444d0b
#
_entry.id   2ab441e05d276c16bb6e3ecaa0444d0b
#
_cell.length_a   1.000
_cell.length_b   1.000
_cell.length_c   1.000
_cell.angle_alpha   90.00
_cell.angle_beta   90.00
_cell.angle_gamma   90.00
#
_symmetry.space_group_name_H-M   'P 1'
#
loop_
_entity.id
_entity.type
_entity.pdbx_description
1 polymer ?
#
loop_
_entity_poly.entity_id
_entity_poly.type
_entity_poly.pdbx_seq_one_letter_code
_entity_poly.pdbx_strand_id
1 'polypeptide(L)'
;MRLTWLNNKFICKDLYAPFKIDKDSDYKEDLKNKYDIVQNQARASGADDESMGIIIGFSDRILKSLELYYKADIAESNNIILELVKDIGNNPFAVNSVVNSDAFPGDRTNELQFFRSRLGPPNKAFKAKDMIHLPNSMRSKSGNYRFSIPGNPSMYLANSSYGCWIETGCPAEIDFNVSPVLLEGNQRIFNLAISLRDFRCLNEFEEERVHCWLKLYLLTIATSYVVKEENRTFKSEYIISQSLMMACKKMGYDGIAYYSRRVDDEVFALCAINLALFVDYSGEYSDMIKHMKVDDAFNYSLYKQLNLSLKYRQYDLRSTYTGYITNIGSYDRQYPYKETDFYNFDEFLFVTWRDKPKGKGKDEIPWGVEI
;
A
#
# COMPACT_ATOMS: atom_id res chain seq x y z
N MET A 1 -2.97 30.71 2.72
CA MET A 1 -2.55 30.96 4.11
C MET A 1 -1.87 29.70 4.61
N ARG A 2 -0.86 29.77 5.46
CA ARG A 2 -0.22 28.54 6.00
C ARG A 2 -0.92 28.15 7.29
N LEU A 3 -1.29 26.89 7.44
CA LEU A 3 -1.95 26.40 8.65
C LEU A 3 -0.91 26.20 9.76
N THR A 4 -0.81 27.15 10.66
CA THR A 4 0.17 27.16 11.75
C THR A 4 -0.20 26.26 12.93
N TRP A 5 -1.46 25.79 12.99
CA TRP A 5 -1.93 24.93 14.07
C TRP A 5 -1.44 23.47 13.95
N LEU A 6 -1.02 23.04 12.74
CA LEU A 6 -0.40 21.74 12.53
C LEU A 6 1.03 21.75 13.11
N ASN A 7 1.11 21.61 14.39
CA ASN A 7 2.37 21.58 15.13
C ASN A 7 2.52 20.29 15.93
N ASN A 8 3.62 20.16 16.64
CA ASN A 8 3.91 18.95 17.43
C ASN A 8 2.83 18.60 18.49
N LYS A 9 1.91 19.52 18.84
CA LYS A 9 0.82 19.26 19.78
C LYS A 9 -0.30 18.43 19.18
N PHE A 10 -0.45 18.46 17.86
CA PHE A 10 -1.44 17.62 17.16
C PHE A 10 -1.05 16.14 17.17
N ILE A 11 0.24 15.83 17.35
CA ILE A 11 0.76 14.47 17.31
C ILE A 11 0.39 13.73 18.62
N CYS A 12 -0.55 12.80 18.53
CA CYS A 12 -1.00 11.96 19.63
C CYS A 12 -0.66 10.49 19.35
N LYS A 13 -0.13 9.78 20.35
CA LYS A 13 0.25 8.36 20.23
C LYS A 13 -0.94 7.47 19.85
N ASP A 14 -2.14 7.80 20.30
CA ASP A 14 -3.36 7.03 20.02
C ASP A 14 -3.84 7.13 18.57
N LEU A 15 -3.22 8.02 17.78
CA LEU A 15 -3.50 8.22 16.35
C LEU A 15 -2.45 7.60 15.43
N TYR A 16 -1.49 6.86 15.97
CA TYR A 16 -0.54 6.09 15.17
C TYR A 16 -1.12 4.74 14.78
N ALA A 17 -1.24 4.51 13.49
CA ALA A 17 -1.63 3.21 12.95
C ALA A 17 -0.47 2.19 13.09
N PRO A 18 -0.76 0.89 13.18
CA PRO A 18 -2.07 0.24 13.04
C PRO A 18 -2.92 0.27 14.32
N PHE A 19 -4.23 0.35 14.16
CA PHE A 19 -5.17 0.34 15.29
C PHE A 19 -5.65 -1.06 15.61
N LYS A 20 -5.86 -1.33 16.89
CA LYS A 20 -6.46 -2.57 17.39
C LYS A 20 -7.74 -2.20 18.13
N ILE A 21 -8.83 -2.91 17.83
CA ILE A 21 -10.11 -2.69 18.52
C ILE A 21 -10.01 -3.31 19.91
N ASP A 22 -10.39 -2.57 20.94
CA ASP A 22 -10.46 -3.06 22.30
C ASP A 22 -11.46 -4.22 22.44
N LYS A 23 -11.25 -5.08 23.48
CA LYS A 23 -12.01 -6.33 23.63
C LYS A 23 -13.52 -6.12 23.72
N ASP A 24 -13.94 -5.03 24.33
CA ASP A 24 -15.34 -4.72 24.65
C ASP A 24 -15.96 -3.68 23.68
N SER A 25 -15.22 -3.27 22.64
CA SER A 25 -15.65 -2.30 21.65
C SER A 25 -15.86 -2.92 20.27
N ASP A 26 -16.70 -2.28 19.46
CA ASP A 26 -16.81 -2.59 18.04
C ASP A 26 -16.04 -1.60 17.17
N TYR A 27 -15.91 -1.92 15.88
CA TYR A 27 -15.15 -1.08 14.93
C TYR A 27 -15.71 0.34 14.81
N LYS A 28 -17.05 0.50 14.78
CA LYS A 28 -17.69 1.82 14.62
C LYS A 28 -17.45 2.70 15.84
N GLU A 29 -17.56 2.12 17.02
CA GLU A 29 -17.37 2.81 18.28
C GLU A 29 -15.90 3.24 18.43
N ASP A 30 -14.96 2.35 18.20
CA ASP A 30 -13.53 2.67 18.27
C ASP A 30 -13.13 3.73 17.24
N LEU A 31 -13.62 3.61 15.99
CA LEU A 31 -13.39 4.61 14.94
C LEU A 31 -13.94 5.99 15.35
N LYS A 32 -15.13 6.03 15.95
CA LYS A 32 -15.69 7.28 16.47
C LYS A 32 -14.78 7.88 17.54
N ASN A 33 -14.29 7.07 18.49
CA ASN A 33 -13.36 7.53 19.52
C ASN A 33 -12.07 8.09 18.91
N LYS A 34 -11.51 7.46 17.85
CA LYS A 34 -10.35 8.00 17.13
C LYS A 34 -10.65 9.37 16.51
N TYR A 35 -11.81 9.55 15.89
CA TYR A 35 -12.20 10.85 15.34
C TYR A 35 -12.43 11.92 16.43
N ASP A 36 -12.99 11.56 17.57
CA ASP A 36 -13.13 12.47 18.73
C ASP A 36 -11.75 12.91 19.21
N ILE A 37 -10.75 12.02 19.25
CA ILE A 37 -9.36 12.36 19.58
C ILE A 37 -8.80 13.35 18.54
N VAL A 38 -8.97 13.09 17.23
CA VAL A 38 -8.51 14.00 16.16
C VAL A 38 -9.11 15.39 16.35
N GLN A 39 -10.42 15.49 16.56
CA GLN A 39 -11.11 16.76 16.76
C GLN A 39 -10.60 17.51 18.01
N ASN A 40 -10.40 16.81 19.13
CA ASN A 40 -9.91 17.40 20.35
C ASN A 40 -8.48 17.90 20.20
N GLN A 41 -7.60 17.13 19.56
CA GLN A 41 -6.23 17.53 19.28
C GLN A 41 -6.15 18.71 18.31
N ALA A 42 -7.00 18.75 17.29
CA ALA A 42 -7.09 19.88 16.37
C ALA A 42 -7.50 21.17 17.11
N ARG A 43 -8.56 21.11 17.93
CA ARG A 43 -8.99 22.25 18.77
C ARG A 43 -7.88 22.71 19.73
N ALA A 44 -7.25 21.78 20.43
CA ALA A 44 -6.17 22.08 21.36
C ALA A 44 -4.94 22.69 20.69
N SER A 45 -4.74 22.37 19.40
CA SER A 45 -3.67 22.94 18.57
C SER A 45 -4.00 24.29 17.95
N GLY A 46 -5.25 24.77 18.09
CA GLY A 46 -5.73 26.05 17.55
C GLY A 46 -6.15 25.96 16.09
N ALA A 47 -6.75 24.84 15.66
CA ALA A 47 -7.30 24.70 14.31
C ALA A 47 -8.36 25.76 14.04
N ASP A 48 -8.33 26.32 12.82
CA ASP A 48 -9.32 27.26 12.33
C ASP A 48 -10.67 26.60 12.05
N ASP A 49 -11.71 27.42 11.91
CA ASP A 49 -13.08 26.95 11.71
C ASP A 49 -13.24 26.10 10.43
N GLU A 50 -12.51 26.42 9.36
CA GLU A 50 -12.56 25.68 8.10
C GLU A 50 -11.94 24.29 8.26
N SER A 51 -10.75 24.21 8.84
CA SER A 51 -10.09 22.93 9.14
C SER A 51 -10.95 22.07 10.08
N MET A 52 -11.57 22.68 11.11
CA MET A 52 -12.49 21.97 12.00
C MET A 52 -13.73 21.48 11.26
N GLY A 53 -14.31 22.31 10.38
CA GLY A 53 -15.45 21.91 9.53
C GLY A 53 -15.13 20.71 8.65
N ILE A 54 -13.95 20.67 8.06
CA ILE A 54 -13.47 19.53 7.26
C ILE A 54 -13.34 18.28 8.14
N ILE A 55 -12.67 18.38 9.29
CA ILE A 55 -12.44 17.22 10.19
C ILE A 55 -13.79 16.65 10.64
N ILE A 56 -14.70 17.48 11.12
CA ILE A 56 -16.00 17.04 11.63
C ILE A 56 -16.85 16.49 10.47
N GLY A 57 -17.05 17.27 9.41
CA GLY A 57 -17.94 16.88 8.32
C GLY A 57 -17.49 15.62 7.59
N PHE A 58 -16.17 15.42 7.44
CA PHE A 58 -15.63 14.25 6.76
C PHE A 58 -15.71 13.01 7.63
N SER A 59 -15.37 13.10 8.92
CA SER A 59 -15.49 11.99 9.88
C SER A 59 -16.94 11.55 10.07
N ASP A 60 -17.88 12.50 10.18
CA ASP A 60 -19.31 12.19 10.33
C ASP A 60 -19.87 11.43 9.12
N ARG A 61 -19.45 11.81 7.90
CA ARG A 61 -19.85 11.09 6.68
C ARG A 61 -19.30 9.68 6.65
N ILE A 62 -18.06 9.42 7.09
CA ILE A 62 -17.50 8.06 7.20
C ILE A 62 -18.30 7.24 8.21
N LEU A 63 -18.60 7.77 9.39
CA LEU A 63 -19.39 7.09 10.41
C LEU A 63 -20.83 6.83 9.93
N LYS A 64 -21.40 7.76 9.17
CA LYS A 64 -22.74 7.60 8.56
C LYS A 64 -22.74 6.48 7.53
N SER A 65 -21.70 6.36 6.72
CA SER A 65 -21.55 5.24 5.79
C SER A 65 -21.57 3.89 6.52
N LEU A 66 -20.83 3.74 7.64
CA LEU A 66 -20.86 2.54 8.47
C LEU A 66 -22.25 2.26 9.05
N GLU A 67 -22.94 3.28 9.53
CA GLU A 67 -24.29 3.14 10.06
C GLU A 67 -25.27 2.59 9.01
N LEU A 68 -25.20 3.11 7.79
CA LEU A 68 -26.03 2.66 6.67
C LEU A 68 -25.68 1.22 6.28
N TYR A 69 -24.41 0.88 6.23
CA TYR A 69 -23.99 -0.49 5.97
C TYR A 69 -24.59 -1.48 6.98
N TYR A 70 -24.54 -1.16 8.28
CA TYR A 70 -25.13 -2.01 9.34
C TYR A 70 -26.66 -2.08 9.27
N LYS A 71 -27.31 -1.12 8.60
CA LYS A 71 -28.76 -1.14 8.30
C LYS A 71 -29.09 -1.84 6.98
N ALA A 72 -28.08 -2.48 6.35
CA ALA A 72 -28.18 -3.12 5.04
C ALA A 72 -28.44 -2.15 3.86
N ASP A 73 -28.31 -0.84 4.07
CA ASP A 73 -28.33 0.15 3.00
C ASP A 73 -26.94 0.32 2.40
N ILE A 74 -26.48 -0.74 1.75
CA ILE A 74 -25.12 -0.83 1.21
C ILE A 74 -24.92 0.14 0.04
N ALA A 75 -25.97 0.37 -0.74
CA ALA A 75 -25.91 1.27 -1.90
C ALA A 75 -25.60 2.70 -1.47
N GLU A 76 -26.34 3.23 -0.50
CA GLU A 76 -26.12 4.59 0.00
C GLU A 76 -24.83 4.69 0.82
N SER A 77 -24.50 3.66 1.60
CA SER A 77 -23.20 3.56 2.27
C SER A 77 -22.04 3.77 1.30
N ASN A 78 -22.04 3.04 0.18
CA ASN A 78 -21.01 3.14 -0.85
C ASN A 78 -21.05 4.50 -1.59
N ASN A 79 -22.24 5.07 -1.77
CA ASN A 79 -22.40 6.39 -2.39
C ASN A 79 -21.74 7.49 -1.56
N ILE A 80 -21.89 7.47 -0.25
CA ILE A 80 -21.21 8.41 0.65
C ILE A 80 -19.70 8.34 0.47
N ILE A 81 -19.11 7.13 0.44
CA ILE A 81 -17.67 6.98 0.26
C ILE A 81 -17.23 7.47 -1.14
N LEU A 82 -18.03 7.22 -2.17
CA LEU A 82 -17.78 7.75 -3.51
C LEU A 82 -17.71 9.29 -3.52
N GLU A 83 -18.68 9.94 -2.86
CA GLU A 83 -18.68 11.41 -2.76
C GLU A 83 -17.49 11.93 -1.96
N LEU A 84 -17.03 11.22 -0.90
CA LEU A 84 -15.80 11.56 -0.19
C LEU A 84 -14.57 11.50 -1.09
N VAL A 85 -14.46 10.48 -1.95
CA VAL A 85 -13.36 10.36 -2.92
C VAL A 85 -13.42 11.49 -3.95
N LYS A 86 -14.61 11.87 -4.41
CA LYS A 86 -14.79 13.03 -5.31
C LYS A 86 -14.37 14.35 -4.65
N ASP A 87 -14.70 14.56 -3.38
CA ASP A 87 -14.33 15.75 -2.61
C ASP A 87 -12.81 15.88 -2.39
N ILE A 88 -12.08 14.78 -2.43
CA ILE A 88 -10.62 14.77 -2.41
C ILE A 88 -10.07 15.19 -3.78
N GLY A 89 -10.72 14.78 -4.85
CA GLY A 89 -10.39 15.18 -6.22
C GLY A 89 -9.04 14.68 -6.71
N ASN A 90 -8.46 15.39 -7.68
CA ASN A 90 -7.18 15.06 -8.32
C ASN A 90 -5.98 15.74 -7.62
N ASN A 91 -6.07 15.97 -6.31
CA ASN A 91 -4.98 16.57 -5.57
C ASN A 91 -3.72 15.68 -5.60
N PRO A 92 -2.52 16.24 -5.76
CA PRO A 92 -1.25 15.47 -5.83
C PRO A 92 -0.99 14.56 -4.64
N PHE A 93 -1.51 14.85 -3.45
CA PHE A 93 -1.40 13.94 -2.31
C PHE A 93 -2.28 12.70 -2.43
N ALA A 94 -3.41 12.81 -3.13
CA ALA A 94 -4.36 11.71 -3.30
C ALA A 94 -4.04 10.85 -4.51
N VAL A 95 -3.46 11.45 -5.54
CA VAL A 95 -3.17 10.77 -6.81
C VAL A 95 -1.67 10.71 -7.01
N ASN A 96 -1.11 9.54 -6.81
CA ASN A 96 0.22 9.26 -7.31
C ASN A 96 0.09 8.59 -8.67
N SER A 97 0.61 9.22 -9.69
CA SER A 97 1.02 8.47 -10.87
C SER A 97 2.35 7.82 -10.54
N VAL A 98 2.59 6.66 -11.14
CA VAL A 98 3.85 5.92 -11.04
C VAL A 98 5.05 6.82 -11.35
N VAL A 99 4.87 7.79 -12.24
CA VAL A 99 5.92 8.70 -12.74
C VAL A 99 6.31 9.81 -11.77
N ASN A 100 5.41 10.21 -10.85
CA ASN A 100 5.58 11.43 -10.04
C ASN A 100 5.53 11.20 -8.53
N SER A 101 5.71 9.96 -8.09
CA SER A 101 5.50 9.63 -6.70
C SER A 101 6.81 9.55 -5.91
N ASP A 102 7.03 10.53 -5.04
CA ASP A 102 8.05 10.44 -4.00
C ASP A 102 7.73 9.34 -2.96
N ALA A 103 6.47 8.89 -2.90
CA ALA A 103 6.04 7.81 -2.01
C ALA A 103 6.37 6.41 -2.55
N PHE A 104 6.62 6.30 -3.86
CA PHE A 104 7.02 5.06 -4.48
C PHE A 104 8.41 5.25 -5.09
N PRO A 105 9.43 4.84 -4.38
CA PRO A 105 10.76 4.88 -4.92
C PRO A 105 10.85 4.00 -6.16
N GLY A 106 11.30 4.57 -7.25
CA GLY A 106 11.52 3.92 -8.53
C GLY A 106 12.69 4.56 -9.24
N ASP A 107 13.19 3.89 -10.24
CA ASP A 107 14.13 4.51 -11.17
C ASP A 107 13.41 5.65 -11.88
N ARG A 108 14.09 6.77 -12.12
CA ARG A 108 13.58 7.95 -12.84
C ARG A 108 13.19 7.65 -14.31
N THR A 109 13.19 6.39 -14.70
CA THR A 109 12.90 5.87 -16.04
C THR A 109 11.43 5.49 -16.27
N ASN A 110 10.47 6.01 -15.53
CA ASN A 110 9.04 5.71 -15.68
C ASN A 110 8.60 4.29 -15.26
N GLU A 111 9.40 3.58 -14.49
CA GLU A 111 9.07 2.26 -13.97
C GLU A 111 9.11 2.26 -12.43
N LEU A 112 8.10 1.71 -11.79
CA LEU A 112 8.10 1.50 -10.34
C LEU A 112 8.34 0.04 -9.99
N GLN A 113 9.23 -0.14 -9.03
CA GLN A 113 9.66 -1.45 -8.56
C GLN A 113 8.82 -1.87 -7.36
N PHE A 114 8.22 -3.04 -7.49
CA PHE A 114 7.50 -3.71 -6.43
C PHE A 114 7.92 -5.16 -6.33
N PHE A 115 7.40 -5.82 -5.31
CA PHE A 115 7.66 -7.22 -5.03
C PHE A 115 6.34 -7.94 -4.75
N ARG A 116 6.32 -9.21 -5.11
CA ARG A 116 5.25 -10.12 -4.76
C ARG A 116 5.82 -11.42 -4.21
N SER A 117 5.22 -11.96 -3.15
CA SER A 117 5.65 -13.22 -2.55
C SER A 117 4.63 -14.33 -2.67
N ARG A 118 5.15 -15.56 -2.66
CA ARG A 118 4.38 -16.78 -2.44
C ARG A 118 5.12 -17.71 -1.50
N LEU A 119 4.35 -18.41 -0.67
CA LEU A 119 4.89 -19.42 0.23
C LEU A 119 4.96 -20.77 -0.45
N GLY A 120 6.07 -21.46 -0.26
CA GLY A 120 6.30 -22.81 -0.73
C GLY A 120 7.78 -23.17 -0.68
N PRO A 121 8.09 -24.47 -0.68
CA PRO A 121 9.46 -24.95 -0.52
C PRO A 121 10.37 -24.49 -1.68
N PRO A 122 11.71 -24.46 -1.48
CA PRO A 122 12.67 -23.96 -2.46
C PRO A 122 12.67 -24.70 -3.82
N ASN A 123 12.27 -25.95 -3.81
CA ASN A 123 12.15 -26.76 -5.03
C ASN A 123 10.88 -26.49 -5.83
N LYS A 124 9.96 -25.69 -5.32
CA LYS A 124 8.78 -25.22 -6.03
C LYS A 124 9.12 -23.96 -6.80
N ALA A 125 9.46 -24.10 -8.09
CA ALA A 125 9.66 -22.97 -8.96
C ALA A 125 8.32 -22.27 -9.24
N PHE A 126 8.08 -21.11 -8.61
CA PHE A 126 6.96 -20.25 -8.98
C PHE A 126 7.34 -19.43 -10.23
N LYS A 127 6.64 -19.67 -11.31
CA LYS A 127 6.84 -18.95 -12.57
C LYS A 127 6.17 -17.58 -12.53
N ALA A 128 6.55 -16.67 -13.43
CA ALA A 128 5.96 -15.35 -13.54
C ALA A 128 4.42 -15.40 -13.58
N LYS A 129 3.84 -16.36 -14.32
CA LYS A 129 2.38 -16.59 -14.36
C LYS A 129 1.76 -16.93 -12.99
N ASP A 130 2.53 -17.52 -12.09
CA ASP A 130 2.07 -17.83 -10.74
C ASP A 130 2.14 -16.59 -9.85
N MET A 131 2.89 -15.57 -10.26
CA MET A 131 3.14 -14.35 -9.50
C MET A 131 2.24 -13.18 -9.90
N ILE A 132 1.39 -13.34 -10.91
CA ILE A 132 0.34 -12.38 -11.26
C ILE A 132 -0.94 -12.59 -10.45
N HIS A 133 -1.98 -11.79 -10.71
CA HIS A 133 -3.27 -11.94 -10.04
C HIS A 133 -3.95 -13.28 -10.38
N LEU A 134 -4.94 -13.63 -9.56
CA LEU A 134 -5.72 -14.84 -9.75
C LEU A 134 -6.45 -14.79 -11.10
N PRO A 135 -6.41 -15.86 -11.93
CA PRO A 135 -7.14 -15.91 -13.19
C PRO A 135 -8.66 -15.94 -12.97
N ASN A 136 -9.43 -15.51 -13.97
CA ASN A 136 -10.89 -15.40 -13.88
C ASN A 136 -11.56 -16.76 -13.60
N SER A 137 -11.07 -17.83 -14.21
CA SER A 137 -11.53 -19.22 -13.95
C SER A 137 -11.40 -19.65 -12.49
N MET A 138 -10.48 -19.05 -11.74
CA MET A 138 -10.25 -19.29 -10.31
C MET A 138 -10.84 -18.22 -9.39
N ARG A 139 -11.65 -17.33 -9.90
CA ARG A 139 -12.24 -16.18 -9.21
C ARG A 139 -12.99 -16.57 -7.92
N SER A 140 -13.60 -17.75 -7.89
CA SER A 140 -14.27 -18.29 -6.71
C SER A 140 -13.34 -18.57 -5.52
N LYS A 141 -12.01 -18.64 -5.75
CA LYS A 141 -10.99 -18.79 -4.72
C LYS A 141 -10.52 -17.45 -4.13
N SER A 142 -11.06 -16.32 -4.63
CA SER A 142 -10.74 -14.99 -4.10
C SER A 142 -11.26 -14.85 -2.69
N GLY A 143 -10.35 -14.54 -1.77
CA GLY A 143 -10.68 -14.32 -0.36
C GLY A 143 -11.25 -12.92 -0.09
N ASN A 144 -11.63 -12.72 1.17
CA ASN A 144 -12.09 -11.43 1.68
C ASN A 144 -10.88 -10.68 2.29
N TYR A 145 -10.35 -9.69 1.53
CA TYR A 145 -9.19 -8.89 1.94
C TYR A 145 -9.55 -7.41 2.04
N ARG A 146 -8.65 -6.61 2.57
CA ARG A 146 -8.86 -5.18 2.87
C ARG A 146 -9.38 -4.39 1.65
N PHE A 147 -8.72 -4.50 0.51
CA PHE A 147 -9.09 -3.83 -0.74
C PHE A 147 -9.48 -4.83 -1.82
N SER A 148 -10.21 -5.87 -1.44
CA SER A 148 -10.80 -6.88 -2.34
C SER A 148 -12.09 -7.38 -1.75
N ILE A 149 -13.10 -7.56 -2.59
CA ILE A 149 -14.33 -8.25 -2.20
C ILE A 149 -14.33 -9.68 -2.75
N PRO A 150 -15.03 -10.63 -2.15
CA PRO A 150 -15.16 -11.99 -2.69
C PRO A 150 -15.58 -11.97 -4.15
N GLY A 151 -14.81 -12.68 -4.99
CA GLY A 151 -15.04 -12.71 -6.44
C GLY A 151 -14.49 -11.50 -7.23
N ASN A 152 -13.95 -10.48 -6.56
CA ASN A 152 -13.28 -9.35 -7.22
C ASN A 152 -11.94 -9.08 -6.50
N PRO A 153 -10.89 -9.83 -6.87
CA PRO A 153 -9.59 -9.73 -6.22
C PRO A 153 -8.86 -8.43 -6.61
N SER A 154 -7.90 -8.04 -5.77
CA SER A 154 -6.82 -7.15 -6.14
C SER A 154 -5.50 -7.89 -6.17
N MET A 155 -4.56 -7.44 -6.97
CA MET A 155 -3.19 -7.91 -6.93
C MET A 155 -2.43 -7.12 -5.88
N TYR A 156 -1.96 -7.80 -4.84
CA TYR A 156 -1.22 -7.15 -3.75
C TYR A 156 0.27 -7.23 -4.01
N LEU A 157 0.94 -6.10 -3.92
CA LEU A 157 2.37 -5.90 -4.06
C LEU A 157 2.89 -5.16 -2.83
N ALA A 158 4.19 -5.27 -2.56
CA ALA A 158 4.87 -4.46 -1.55
C ALA A 158 6.07 -3.74 -2.17
N ASN A 159 6.47 -2.60 -1.60
CA ASN A 159 7.62 -1.83 -2.07
C ASN A 159 8.97 -2.46 -1.69
N SER A 160 8.98 -3.54 -0.91
CA SER A 160 10.17 -4.29 -0.53
C SER A 160 9.87 -5.77 -0.31
N SER A 161 10.89 -6.63 -0.40
CA SER A 161 10.75 -8.03 -0.01
C SER A 161 10.49 -8.18 1.49
N TYR A 162 10.99 -7.25 2.32
CA TYR A 162 10.65 -7.17 3.74
C TYR A 162 9.14 -6.96 3.94
N GLY A 163 8.53 -6.01 3.21
CA GLY A 163 7.09 -5.81 3.23
C GLY A 163 6.31 -7.07 2.84
N CYS A 164 6.76 -7.78 1.81
CA CYS A 164 6.21 -9.08 1.44
C CYS A 164 6.32 -10.12 2.56
N TRP A 165 7.46 -10.17 3.25
CA TRP A 165 7.70 -11.12 4.35
C TRP A 165 6.77 -10.87 5.53
N ILE A 166 6.60 -9.60 5.93
CA ILE A 166 5.66 -9.20 6.98
C ILE A 166 4.21 -9.56 6.61
N GLU A 167 3.79 -9.24 5.39
CA GLU A 167 2.41 -9.49 4.93
C GLU A 167 2.08 -10.99 4.83
N THR A 168 3.06 -11.82 4.57
CA THR A 168 2.89 -13.29 4.57
C THR A 168 3.01 -13.93 5.95
N GLY A 169 3.16 -13.13 7.01
CA GLY A 169 3.18 -13.60 8.41
C GLY A 169 4.54 -14.07 8.88
N CYS A 170 5.61 -13.46 8.39
CA CYS A 170 6.99 -13.77 8.77
C CYS A 170 7.33 -15.27 8.62
N PRO A 171 7.16 -15.85 7.43
CA PRO A 171 7.40 -17.27 7.21
C PRO A 171 8.85 -17.65 7.42
N ALA A 172 9.12 -18.93 7.53
CA ALA A 172 10.48 -19.45 7.49
C ALA A 172 11.13 -19.08 6.15
N GLU A 173 12.40 -18.69 6.19
CA GLU A 173 13.15 -18.23 5.00
C GLU A 173 13.13 -19.26 3.86
N ILE A 174 13.11 -20.55 4.20
CA ILE A 174 13.07 -21.64 3.23
C ILE A 174 11.78 -21.69 2.42
N ASP A 175 10.67 -21.19 2.98
CA ASP A 175 9.36 -21.17 2.32
C ASP A 175 9.05 -19.86 1.64
N PHE A 176 9.95 -18.88 1.74
CA PHE A 176 9.71 -17.52 1.26
C PHE A 176 10.29 -17.30 -0.14
N ASN A 177 9.40 -17.12 -1.12
CA ASN A 177 9.75 -16.91 -2.52
C ASN A 177 9.22 -15.55 -2.97
N VAL A 178 10.05 -14.76 -3.64
CA VAL A 178 9.73 -13.38 -4.05
C VAL A 178 10.03 -13.18 -5.53
N SER A 179 9.10 -12.55 -6.22
CA SER A 179 9.25 -12.09 -7.60
C SER A 179 9.35 -10.57 -7.62
N PRO A 180 10.27 -10.00 -8.38
CA PRO A 180 10.26 -8.59 -8.70
C PRO A 180 9.13 -8.29 -9.69
N VAL A 181 8.51 -7.13 -9.53
CA VAL A 181 7.42 -6.64 -10.38
C VAL A 181 7.74 -5.19 -10.76
N LEU A 182 7.83 -4.92 -12.05
CA LEU A 182 7.93 -3.56 -12.57
C LEU A 182 6.56 -3.12 -13.08
N LEU A 183 6.09 -1.99 -12.60
CA LEU A 183 4.92 -1.31 -13.15
C LEU A 183 5.37 -0.24 -14.12
N GLU A 184 4.81 -0.25 -15.32
CA GLU A 184 5.08 0.74 -16.35
C GLU A 184 4.07 1.90 -16.27
N GLY A 185 4.56 3.10 -16.21
CA GLY A 185 4.02 4.35 -16.68
C GLY A 185 2.82 4.96 -15.95
N ASN A 186 1.58 4.79 -16.33
CA ASN A 186 0.52 5.78 -16.11
C ASN A 186 -0.59 5.35 -15.12
N GLN A 187 -0.33 4.41 -14.22
CA GLN A 187 -1.35 4.00 -13.26
C GLN A 187 -1.70 5.15 -12.32
N ARG A 188 -2.99 5.37 -12.14
CA ARG A 188 -3.53 6.31 -11.15
C ARG A 188 -3.72 5.58 -9.83
N ILE A 189 -2.87 5.87 -8.86
CA ILE A 189 -2.89 5.21 -7.54
C ILE A 189 -3.47 6.18 -6.51
N PHE A 190 -4.51 5.74 -5.82
CA PHE A 190 -5.05 6.48 -4.67
C PHE A 190 -4.14 6.26 -3.45
N ASN A 191 -3.59 7.35 -2.90
CA ASN A 191 -2.56 7.26 -1.88
C ASN A 191 -3.14 7.34 -0.46
N LEU A 192 -3.12 6.23 0.27
CA LEU A 192 -3.33 6.15 1.71
C LEU A 192 -2.05 5.80 2.47
N ALA A 193 -0.89 5.79 1.80
CA ALA A 193 0.41 5.65 2.45
C ALA A 193 0.86 7.00 3.02
N ILE A 194 0.05 7.56 3.92
CA ILE A 194 0.29 8.80 4.65
C ILE A 194 0.29 8.53 6.15
N SER A 195 1.05 9.31 6.89
CA SER A 195 1.22 9.16 8.33
C SER A 195 1.23 10.49 9.06
N LEU A 196 1.09 10.47 10.39
CA LEU A 196 1.25 11.67 11.22
C LEU A 196 2.66 12.32 11.10
N ARG A 197 3.65 11.58 10.61
CA ARG A 197 5.00 12.16 10.37
C ARG A 197 4.98 13.19 9.25
N ASP A 198 4.12 12.99 8.26
CA ASP A 198 3.98 13.89 7.12
C ASP A 198 3.53 15.28 7.57
N PHE A 199 2.91 15.40 8.75
CA PHE A 199 2.56 16.69 9.36
C PHE A 199 3.73 17.65 9.53
N ARG A 200 4.92 17.17 9.80
CA ARG A 200 6.09 18.01 10.01
C ARG A 200 6.45 18.81 8.76
N CYS A 201 6.12 18.27 7.59
CA CYS A 201 6.41 18.88 6.30
C CYS A 201 5.23 19.73 5.80
N LEU A 202 4.01 19.56 6.34
CA LEU A 202 2.81 20.21 5.83
C LEU A 202 2.80 21.74 6.05
N ASN A 203 3.51 22.24 7.03
CA ASN A 203 3.63 23.69 7.27
C ASN A 203 4.26 24.45 6.09
N GLU A 204 4.89 23.75 5.16
CA GLU A 204 5.48 24.33 3.95
C GLU A 204 4.48 24.41 2.79
N PHE A 205 3.33 23.72 2.90
CA PHE A 205 2.35 23.64 1.82
C PHE A 205 1.23 24.65 1.94
N GLU A 206 0.56 24.88 0.83
CA GLU A 206 -0.64 25.71 0.75
C GLU A 206 -1.81 25.05 1.48
N GLU A 207 -2.72 25.86 2.00
CA GLU A 207 -3.89 25.48 2.81
C GLU A 207 -4.74 24.40 2.13
N GLU A 208 -5.06 24.55 0.85
CA GLU A 208 -5.85 23.60 0.07
C GLU A 208 -5.22 22.19 0.07
N ARG A 209 -3.88 22.13 -0.05
CA ARG A 209 -3.14 20.86 -0.01
C ARG A 209 -3.22 20.23 1.37
N VAL A 210 -3.14 21.02 2.42
CA VAL A 210 -3.26 20.54 3.80
C VAL A 210 -4.67 20.04 4.09
N HIS A 211 -5.71 20.72 3.60
CA HIS A 211 -7.10 20.26 3.71
C HIS A 211 -7.32 18.92 2.99
N CYS A 212 -6.73 18.74 1.81
CA CYS A 212 -6.75 17.45 1.14
C CYS A 212 -6.07 16.37 1.97
N TRP A 213 -4.91 16.68 2.54
CA TRP A 213 -4.19 15.75 3.39
C TRP A 213 -5.01 15.34 4.63
N LEU A 214 -5.70 16.28 5.28
CA LEU A 214 -6.60 15.99 6.40
C LEU A 214 -7.69 15.00 6.02
N LYS A 215 -8.34 15.18 4.87
CA LYS A 215 -9.36 14.26 4.35
C LYS A 215 -8.80 12.87 4.13
N LEU A 216 -7.62 12.77 3.50
CA LEU A 216 -6.92 11.49 3.29
C LEU A 216 -6.53 10.83 4.61
N TYR A 217 -6.08 11.63 5.58
CA TYR A 217 -5.70 11.12 6.89
C TYR A 217 -6.89 10.51 7.64
N LEU A 218 -8.07 11.14 7.58
CA LEU A 218 -9.30 10.57 8.16
C LEU A 218 -9.70 9.24 7.50
N LEU A 219 -9.55 9.10 6.18
CA LEU A 219 -9.74 7.82 5.49
C LEU A 219 -8.66 6.81 5.90
N THR A 220 -7.42 7.26 6.07
CA THR A 220 -6.33 6.40 6.52
C THR A 220 -6.61 5.84 7.91
N ILE A 221 -7.13 6.64 8.84
CA ILE A 221 -7.58 6.16 10.16
C ILE A 221 -8.62 5.04 9.97
N ALA A 222 -9.70 5.29 9.21
CA ALA A 222 -10.77 4.29 9.01
C ALA A 222 -10.28 2.98 8.37
N THR A 223 -9.24 3.02 7.55
CA THR A 223 -8.73 1.85 6.82
C THR A 223 -7.52 1.18 7.48
N SER A 224 -7.11 1.65 8.67
CA SER A 224 -5.85 1.26 9.31
C SER A 224 -5.99 0.27 10.46
N TYR A 225 -7.12 -0.39 10.58
CA TYR A 225 -7.38 -1.36 11.63
C TYR A 225 -6.82 -2.74 11.31
N VAL A 226 -6.21 -3.38 12.30
CA VAL A 226 -5.86 -4.81 12.25
C VAL A 226 -7.13 -5.62 12.46
N VAL A 227 -7.32 -6.67 11.68
CA VAL A 227 -8.45 -7.58 11.87
C VAL A 227 -8.33 -8.30 13.20
N LYS A 228 -9.37 -8.25 14.02
CA LYS A 228 -9.39 -8.86 15.36
C LYS A 228 -9.24 -10.38 15.31
N GLU A 229 -9.85 -11.03 14.30
CA GLU A 229 -9.82 -12.47 14.09
C GLU A 229 -9.73 -12.77 12.59
N GLU A 230 -8.61 -13.35 12.15
CA GLU A 230 -8.38 -13.58 10.70
C GLU A 230 -9.37 -14.55 10.06
N ASN A 231 -9.85 -15.54 10.80
CA ASN A 231 -10.77 -16.58 10.30
C ASN A 231 -12.24 -16.17 10.31
N ARG A 232 -12.56 -14.96 10.74
CA ARG A 232 -13.92 -14.44 10.79
C ARG A 232 -14.45 -14.16 9.39
N THR A 233 -15.68 -14.62 9.10
CA THR A 233 -16.32 -14.40 7.80
C THR A 233 -16.60 -12.92 7.57
N PHE A 234 -17.19 -12.25 8.55
CA PHE A 234 -17.46 -10.82 8.52
C PHE A 234 -16.34 -10.04 9.22
N LYS A 235 -15.70 -9.13 8.49
CA LYS A 235 -14.63 -8.28 8.96
C LYS A 235 -15.08 -6.82 8.89
N SER A 236 -15.61 -6.30 9.98
CA SER A 236 -16.11 -4.92 10.06
C SER A 236 -15.05 -3.89 9.68
N GLU A 237 -13.80 -4.18 9.99
CA GLU A 237 -12.62 -3.35 9.70
C GLU A 237 -12.35 -3.19 8.19
N TYR A 238 -13.01 -4.02 7.36
CA TYR A 238 -12.85 -3.95 5.91
C TYR A 238 -13.98 -3.20 5.20
N ILE A 239 -15.07 -2.84 5.89
CA ILE A 239 -16.22 -2.19 5.27
C ILE A 239 -15.79 -0.91 4.52
N ILE A 240 -15.15 0.02 5.22
CA ILE A 240 -14.72 1.29 4.60
C ILE A 240 -13.64 1.05 3.55
N SER A 241 -12.70 0.14 3.79
CA SER A 241 -11.65 -0.17 2.82
C SER A 241 -12.21 -0.74 1.50
N GLN A 242 -13.22 -1.61 1.59
CA GLN A 242 -13.85 -2.21 0.42
C GLN A 242 -14.76 -1.21 -0.31
N SER A 243 -15.50 -0.40 0.43
CA SER A 243 -16.28 0.71 -0.15
C SER A 243 -15.37 1.72 -0.86
N LEU A 244 -14.20 2.03 -0.26
CA LEU A 244 -13.20 2.90 -0.87
C LEU A 244 -12.60 2.29 -2.15
N MET A 245 -12.30 0.98 -2.15
CA MET A 245 -11.83 0.28 -3.35
C MET A 245 -12.86 0.41 -4.49
N MET A 246 -14.15 0.19 -4.21
CA MET A 246 -15.21 0.33 -5.21
C MET A 246 -15.35 1.78 -5.71
N ALA A 247 -15.25 2.76 -4.81
CA ALA A 247 -15.27 4.18 -5.17
C ALA A 247 -14.07 4.55 -6.05
N CYS A 248 -12.88 4.13 -5.69
CA CYS A 248 -11.66 4.37 -6.46
C CYS A 248 -11.75 3.76 -7.87
N LYS A 249 -12.21 2.50 -8.00
CA LYS A 249 -12.44 1.89 -9.33
C LYS A 249 -13.41 2.71 -10.17
N LYS A 250 -14.52 3.16 -9.57
CA LYS A 250 -15.52 3.99 -10.27
C LYS A 250 -14.97 5.34 -10.70
N MET A 251 -13.98 5.88 -9.98
CA MET A 251 -13.27 7.12 -10.29
C MET A 251 -12.08 6.94 -11.25
N GLY A 252 -11.87 5.71 -11.77
CA GLY A 252 -10.79 5.41 -12.70
C GLY A 252 -9.41 5.37 -12.06
N TYR A 253 -9.33 4.98 -10.79
CA TYR A 253 -8.06 4.60 -10.17
C TYR A 253 -7.74 3.14 -10.46
N ASP A 254 -6.45 2.86 -10.64
CA ASP A 254 -5.94 1.52 -10.91
C ASP A 254 -5.58 0.74 -9.64
N GLY A 255 -5.43 1.45 -8.51
CA GLY A 255 -5.07 0.82 -7.25
C GLY A 255 -5.07 1.78 -6.06
N ILE A 256 -4.78 1.22 -4.89
CA ILE A 256 -4.63 1.94 -3.62
C ILE A 256 -3.30 1.56 -2.98
N ALA A 257 -2.50 2.58 -2.63
CA ALA A 257 -1.30 2.42 -1.84
C ALA A 257 -1.59 2.68 -0.36
N TYR A 258 -0.99 1.89 0.53
CA TYR A 258 -1.20 2.02 1.98
C TYR A 258 -0.04 1.41 2.77
N TYR A 259 0.20 1.88 3.98
CA TYR A 259 1.16 1.23 4.87
C TYR A 259 0.67 -0.13 5.35
N SER A 260 1.57 -1.10 5.49
CA SER A 260 1.29 -2.37 6.13
C SER A 260 0.70 -2.16 7.53
N ARG A 261 -0.30 -2.95 7.88
CA ARG A 261 -0.92 -2.95 9.22
C ARG A 261 -0.32 -4.03 10.15
N ARG A 262 0.75 -4.66 9.69
CA ARG A 262 1.50 -5.67 10.45
C ARG A 262 2.81 -5.11 11.04
N VAL A 263 3.11 -3.85 10.76
CA VAL A 263 4.30 -3.15 11.26
C VAL A 263 3.86 -2.09 12.24
N ASP A 264 4.24 -2.27 13.51
CA ASP A 264 3.98 -1.31 14.59
C ASP A 264 5.05 -0.21 14.64
N ASP A 265 6.20 -0.42 14.01
CA ASP A 265 7.30 0.54 13.96
C ASP A 265 7.16 1.46 12.75
N GLU A 266 7.04 2.75 13.02
CA GLU A 266 6.90 3.76 11.96
C GLU A 266 8.13 3.86 11.04
N VAL A 267 9.33 3.50 11.52
CA VAL A 267 10.55 3.52 10.71
C VAL A 267 10.48 2.42 9.67
N PHE A 268 10.11 1.22 10.09
CA PHE A 268 9.96 0.07 9.19
C PHE A 268 8.69 0.14 8.34
N ALA A 269 7.68 0.93 8.73
CA ALA A 269 6.47 1.14 7.93
C ALA A 269 6.80 1.66 6.52
N LEU A 270 7.83 2.51 6.37
CA LEU A 270 8.28 3.04 5.09
C LEU A 270 8.78 1.95 4.13
N CYS A 271 9.29 0.83 4.67
CA CYS A 271 9.73 -0.33 3.89
C CYS A 271 8.61 -1.36 3.68
N ALA A 272 7.41 -1.05 4.13
CA ALA A 272 6.25 -1.93 4.06
C ALA A 272 5.02 -1.16 3.53
N ILE A 273 5.21 -0.43 2.43
CA ILE A 273 4.11 0.17 1.66
C ILE A 273 3.57 -0.91 0.74
N ASN A 274 2.28 -1.16 0.85
CA ASN A 274 1.56 -2.08 0.01
C ASN A 274 0.81 -1.34 -1.09
N LEU A 275 0.70 -1.99 -2.24
CA LEU A 275 -0.11 -1.56 -3.36
C LEU A 275 -1.15 -2.65 -3.68
N ALA A 276 -2.42 -2.31 -3.59
CA ALA A 276 -3.52 -3.14 -4.06
C ALA A 276 -3.93 -2.66 -5.46
N LEU A 277 -3.48 -3.35 -6.50
CA LEU A 277 -3.89 -3.08 -7.89
C LEU A 277 -5.22 -3.75 -8.15
N PHE A 278 -6.16 -3.01 -8.72
CA PHE A 278 -7.50 -3.52 -9.02
C PHE A 278 -7.49 -4.40 -10.26
N VAL A 279 -8.12 -5.54 -10.15
CA VAL A 279 -8.26 -6.48 -11.27
C VAL A 279 -9.61 -6.27 -11.95
N ASP A 280 -9.57 -5.98 -13.25
CA ASP A 280 -10.72 -5.96 -14.13
C ASP A 280 -10.51 -6.99 -15.22
N TYR A 281 -11.29 -8.07 -15.17
CA TYR A 281 -11.14 -9.17 -16.13
C TYR A 281 -11.74 -8.78 -17.48
N SER A 282 -10.88 -8.62 -18.48
CA SER A 282 -11.25 -8.53 -19.90
C SER A 282 -11.29 -9.90 -20.58
N GLY A 283 -10.76 -10.94 -19.90
CA GLY A 283 -10.71 -12.34 -20.32
C GLY A 283 -10.34 -13.20 -19.13
N GLU A 284 -9.39 -14.11 -19.30
CA GLU A 284 -8.84 -14.92 -18.21
C GLU A 284 -7.99 -14.05 -17.25
N TYR A 285 -7.33 -13.03 -17.79
CA TYR A 285 -6.53 -12.06 -17.04
C TYR A 285 -6.98 -10.63 -17.34
N SER A 286 -6.61 -9.71 -16.46
CA SER A 286 -6.83 -8.27 -16.63
C SER A 286 -5.84 -7.67 -17.63
N ASP A 287 -6.27 -6.67 -18.39
CA ASP A 287 -5.39 -5.89 -19.27
C ASP A 287 -4.27 -5.15 -18.52
N MET A 288 -4.41 -4.96 -17.21
CA MET A 288 -3.37 -4.43 -16.33
C MET A 288 -2.02 -5.15 -16.47
N ILE A 289 -2.05 -6.46 -16.78
CA ILE A 289 -0.83 -7.26 -16.96
C ILE A 289 0.05 -6.73 -18.09
N LYS A 290 -0.55 -6.10 -19.10
CA LYS A 290 0.18 -5.50 -20.24
C LYS A 290 1.07 -4.32 -19.83
N HIS A 291 0.82 -3.75 -18.66
CA HIS A 291 1.54 -2.61 -18.11
C HIS A 291 2.47 -2.99 -16.93
N MET A 292 2.81 -4.26 -16.84
CA MET A 292 3.75 -4.74 -15.82
C MET A 292 4.68 -5.80 -16.38
N LYS A 293 5.86 -5.87 -15.80
CA LYS A 293 6.81 -6.96 -16.02
C LYS A 293 6.93 -7.73 -14.73
N VAL A 294 6.74 -9.03 -14.80
CA VAL A 294 6.81 -9.95 -13.66
C VAL A 294 7.83 -11.02 -13.98
N ASP A 295 8.74 -11.32 -13.07
CA ASP A 295 9.70 -12.40 -13.25
C ASP A 295 9.36 -13.63 -12.41
N ASP A 296 10.02 -14.74 -12.68
CA ASP A 296 9.98 -15.92 -11.84
C ASP A 296 10.40 -15.56 -10.41
N ALA A 297 9.77 -16.19 -9.44
CA ALA A 297 10.15 -15.95 -8.04
C ALA A 297 11.47 -16.64 -7.70
N PHE A 298 12.24 -15.97 -6.83
CA PHE A 298 13.45 -16.51 -6.26
C PHE A 298 13.26 -16.79 -4.76
N ASN A 299 13.85 -17.89 -4.28
CA ASN A 299 13.75 -18.28 -2.89
C ASN A 299 14.78 -17.52 -2.02
N TYR A 300 14.33 -16.95 -0.90
CA TYR A 300 15.18 -16.15 -0.03
C TYR A 300 16.30 -16.95 0.64
N SER A 301 16.03 -18.18 1.07
CA SER A 301 17.05 -19.06 1.65
C SER A 301 18.14 -19.43 0.62
N LEU A 302 17.75 -19.71 -0.63
CA LEU A 302 18.71 -19.94 -1.70
C LEU A 302 19.56 -18.68 -2.00
N TYR A 303 18.94 -17.50 -1.99
CA TYR A 303 19.67 -16.24 -2.11
C TYR A 303 20.72 -16.09 -1.02
N LYS A 304 20.37 -16.33 0.25
CA LYS A 304 21.34 -16.23 1.36
C LYS A 304 22.51 -17.19 1.19
N GLN A 305 22.26 -18.41 0.74
CA GLN A 305 23.31 -19.39 0.44
C GLN A 305 24.25 -18.92 -0.68
N LEU A 306 23.69 -18.36 -1.78
CA LEU A 306 24.46 -17.77 -2.86
C LEU A 306 25.24 -16.55 -2.39
N ASN A 307 24.65 -15.67 -1.62
CA ASN A 307 25.30 -14.46 -1.12
C ASN A 307 26.46 -14.80 -0.17
N LEU A 308 26.33 -15.81 0.68
CA LEU A 308 27.44 -16.31 1.49
C LEU A 308 28.62 -16.77 0.62
N SER A 309 28.35 -17.43 -0.50
CA SER A 309 29.39 -17.85 -1.44
C SER A 309 29.97 -16.70 -2.27
N LEU A 310 29.20 -15.63 -2.50
CA LEU A 310 29.59 -14.43 -3.26
C LEU A 310 30.35 -13.39 -2.42
N LYS A 311 30.20 -13.39 -1.10
CA LYS A 311 30.99 -12.52 -0.19
C LYS A 311 32.50 -12.69 -0.37
N TYR A 312 32.94 -13.79 -0.95
CA TYR A 312 34.34 -14.03 -1.32
C TYR A 312 34.72 -13.49 -2.71
N ARG A 313 33.78 -12.95 -3.48
CA ARG A 313 33.99 -12.47 -4.85
C ARG A 313 33.60 -11.00 -4.98
N GLN A 314 34.11 -10.09 -4.23
CA GLN A 314 34.04 -8.62 -4.37
C GLN A 314 33.11 -8.11 -5.54
N TYR A 315 31.85 -8.48 -5.56
CA TYR A 315 30.87 -7.83 -6.43
C TYR A 315 30.24 -6.68 -5.67
N ASP A 316 30.52 -5.47 -6.11
CA ASP A 316 29.87 -4.28 -5.58
C ASP A 316 28.47 -4.14 -6.21
N LEU A 317 27.50 -4.79 -5.61
CA LEU A 317 26.08 -4.67 -6.01
C LEU A 317 25.47 -3.31 -5.61
N ARG A 318 26.27 -2.41 -5.02
CA ARG A 318 25.79 -1.16 -4.40
C ARG A 318 25.50 -0.04 -5.39
N SER A 319 25.76 -0.19 -6.68
CA SER A 319 25.87 0.98 -7.56
C SER A 319 24.59 1.51 -8.15
N THR A 320 23.43 0.84 -8.02
CA THR A 320 22.27 1.17 -8.87
C THR A 320 21.01 1.66 -8.15
N TYR A 321 20.89 1.53 -6.85
CA TYR A 321 19.63 1.80 -6.13
C TYR A 321 19.74 2.77 -4.95
N THR A 322 20.54 3.80 -5.07
CA THR A 322 20.64 4.85 -4.04
C THR A 322 19.40 5.73 -3.91
N GLY A 323 18.50 5.71 -4.89
CA GLY A 323 17.28 6.54 -4.89
C GLY A 323 16.07 5.92 -4.19
N TYR A 324 16.13 4.63 -3.87
CA TYR A 324 14.97 3.85 -3.53
C TYR A 324 14.33 4.20 -2.17
N ILE A 325 15.11 4.51 -1.16
CA ILE A 325 14.62 4.84 0.19
C ILE A 325 15.04 6.27 0.59
N THR A 326 15.97 6.90 -0.12
CA THR A 326 16.48 8.22 0.21
C THR A 326 15.47 9.34 0.11
N ASN A 327 14.41 9.18 -0.69
CA ASN A 327 13.36 10.19 -0.87
C ASN A 327 12.25 10.10 0.19
N ILE A 328 12.25 9.07 1.03
CA ILE A 328 11.27 8.89 2.10
C ILE A 328 11.82 9.44 3.42
N GLY A 329 12.14 10.73 3.45
CA GLY A 329 12.41 11.48 4.66
C GLY A 329 13.58 11.00 5.52
N SER A 330 13.52 11.23 6.81
CA SER A 330 14.59 11.03 7.80
C SER A 330 15.07 9.59 8.03
N TYR A 331 14.66 8.65 7.21
CA TYR A 331 15.00 7.24 7.33
C TYR A 331 16.49 6.95 7.22
N ASP A 332 17.19 7.70 6.36
CA ASP A 332 18.65 7.58 6.18
C ASP A 332 19.48 7.79 7.46
N ARG A 333 18.86 8.34 8.51
CA ARG A 333 19.58 8.70 9.74
C ARG A 333 19.44 7.71 10.89
N GLN A 334 18.41 6.86 10.91
CA GLN A 334 18.10 6.03 12.09
C GLN A 334 18.46 4.56 11.94
N TYR A 335 18.11 3.93 10.84
CA TYR A 335 18.57 2.59 10.50
C TYR A 335 18.44 2.39 8.99
N PRO A 336 19.53 2.24 8.29
CA PRO A 336 19.46 2.07 6.86
C PRO A 336 18.91 0.68 6.53
N TYR A 337 17.73 0.62 5.94
CA TYR A 337 17.23 -0.60 5.29
C TYR A 337 18.29 -1.21 4.37
N LYS A 338 19.15 -0.39 3.80
CA LYS A 338 20.31 -0.76 2.99
C LYS A 338 21.29 -1.73 3.67
N GLU A 339 21.31 -1.80 4.99
CA GLU A 339 22.17 -2.72 5.75
C GLU A 339 21.51 -4.09 6.00
N THR A 340 20.25 -4.26 5.57
CA THR A 340 19.52 -5.49 5.77
C THR A 340 19.75 -6.51 4.65
N ASP A 341 19.63 -7.80 4.97
CA ASP A 341 19.65 -8.86 3.97
C ASP A 341 18.46 -8.74 2.98
N PHE A 342 17.34 -8.15 3.41
CA PHE A 342 16.19 -7.89 2.54
C PHE A 342 16.52 -6.87 1.46
N TYR A 343 17.19 -5.77 1.80
CA TYR A 343 17.61 -4.79 0.81
C TYR A 343 18.58 -5.40 -0.23
N ASN A 344 19.55 -6.15 0.23
CA ASN A 344 20.47 -6.84 -0.66
C ASN A 344 19.75 -7.87 -1.56
N PHE A 345 18.70 -8.49 -1.05
CA PHE A 345 17.85 -9.38 -1.84
C PHE A 345 17.01 -8.62 -2.87
N ASP A 346 16.48 -7.46 -2.51
CA ASP A 346 15.74 -6.60 -3.43
C ASP A 346 16.65 -6.18 -4.61
N GLU A 347 17.87 -5.74 -4.33
CA GLU A 347 18.85 -5.43 -5.37
C GLU A 347 19.20 -6.64 -6.25
N PHE A 348 19.44 -7.79 -5.63
CA PHE A 348 19.70 -9.02 -6.36
C PHE A 348 18.59 -9.37 -7.34
N LEU A 349 17.33 -9.27 -6.92
CA LEU A 349 16.19 -9.56 -7.77
C LEU A 349 16.12 -8.65 -8.99
N PHE A 350 16.40 -7.35 -8.84
CA PHE A 350 16.36 -6.41 -9.96
C PHE A 350 17.61 -6.43 -10.85
N VAL A 351 18.78 -6.70 -10.30
CA VAL A 351 20.02 -6.87 -11.08
C VAL A 351 19.93 -8.09 -11.97
N THR A 352 19.50 -9.23 -11.43
CA THR A 352 19.32 -10.45 -12.23
C THR A 352 18.31 -10.28 -13.34
N TRP A 353 17.34 -9.40 -13.16
CA TRP A 353 16.38 -9.08 -14.20
C TRP A 353 16.99 -8.24 -15.34
N ARG A 354 17.74 -7.20 -15.02
CA ARG A 354 18.38 -6.31 -16.02
C ARG A 354 19.33 -7.06 -16.93
N ASP A 355 20.04 -8.04 -16.39
CA ASP A 355 21.07 -8.80 -17.10
C ASP A 355 20.50 -9.97 -17.91
N LYS A 356 19.17 -10.25 -17.83
CA LYS A 356 18.57 -11.25 -18.70
C LYS A 356 18.71 -10.82 -20.16
N PRO A 357 19.27 -11.67 -21.04
CA PRO A 357 19.37 -11.36 -22.45
C PRO A 357 17.95 -11.09 -23.00
N LYS A 358 17.75 -9.88 -23.52
CA LYS A 358 16.51 -9.52 -24.21
C LYS A 358 16.38 -10.48 -25.37
N GLY A 359 15.41 -11.38 -25.31
CA GLY A 359 15.11 -12.33 -26.37
C GLY A 359 14.92 -11.58 -27.68
N LYS A 360 15.65 -11.99 -28.72
CA LYS A 360 15.49 -11.44 -30.04
C LYS A 360 14.14 -11.88 -30.60
N GLY A 361 13.20 -10.98 -30.66
CA GLY A 361 12.20 -10.96 -31.68
C GLY A 361 10.85 -11.57 -31.39
N LYS A 362 9.90 -10.80 -31.78
CA LYS A 362 8.49 -11.01 -32.07
C LYS A 362 7.57 -10.93 -30.86
N ASP A 363 6.79 -9.84 -30.88
CA ASP A 363 5.64 -9.55 -30.04
C ASP A 363 5.97 -9.64 -28.56
N GLU A 364 6.34 -8.50 -27.98
CA GLU A 364 6.75 -8.37 -26.57
C GLU A 364 5.58 -8.74 -25.66
N ILE A 365 5.45 -10.02 -25.42
CA ILE A 365 4.74 -10.51 -24.24
C ILE A 365 5.59 -10.10 -23.02
N PRO A 366 5.00 -9.48 -22.00
CA PRO A 366 5.71 -9.15 -20.77
C PRO A 366 6.42 -10.38 -20.23
N TRP A 367 7.66 -10.26 -19.87
CA TRP A 367 8.59 -11.29 -19.47
C TRP A 367 7.95 -12.52 -18.79
N GLY A 368 7.95 -13.66 -19.48
CA GLY A 368 7.61 -14.96 -18.91
C GLY A 368 6.14 -15.31 -18.80
N VAL A 369 5.23 -14.45 -19.20
CA VAL A 369 3.80 -14.83 -19.28
C VAL A 369 3.50 -15.35 -20.67
N GLU A 370 3.67 -16.64 -20.92
CA GLU A 370 2.99 -17.34 -22.02
C GLU A 370 1.50 -17.40 -21.67
N ILE A 371 0.70 -16.65 -22.38
CA ILE A 371 -0.78 -16.66 -22.29
C ILE A 371 -1.32 -17.86 -23.05
#